data_387bd2f0a5cfc4a23ff3dd1da37b6833
#
_entry.id   387bd2f0a5cfc4a23ff3dd1da37b6833
#
_cell.length_a   1.000
_cell.length_b   1.000
_cell.length_c   1.000
_cell.angle_alpha   90.00
_cell.angle_beta   90.00
_cell.angle_gamma   90.00
#
_symmetry.space_group_name_H-M   'P 1'
#
loop_
_entity.id
_entity.type
_entity.pdbx_description
1 polymer ?
#
loop_
_entity_poly.entity_id
_entity_poly.type
_entity_poly.pdbx_seq_one_letter_code
_entity_poly.pdbx_strand_id
1 'polypeptide(L)'
;MARAPSLGTSPIAIAVPSGDGAVVLDMATSAISNGTILQARATGASLPPNSALTKEGEPTTDPSCAEILLPLGGPKGSGLGFMFEMLASVLAAAPIQARALGPERRKSLSQNIAILAVDVAAFRPVADFARDADALAAASKSLPHQQGFNEIRLPGERAARTEAVRRKSGIPIPRKLWEELRAMAEANALQLPSSLSG
;
A
#
# COMPACT_ATOMS: atom_id res chain seq x y z
N MET A 1 12.82 14.79 -12.33
CA MET A 1 11.67 13.88 -12.28
C MET A 1 10.78 14.15 -13.48
N ALA A 2 10.11 13.12 -14.03
CA ALA A 2 9.16 13.31 -15.14
C ALA A 2 7.92 14.08 -14.64
N ARG A 3 7.39 14.98 -15.48
CA ARG A 3 6.13 15.71 -15.22
C ARG A 3 4.89 14.91 -15.62
N ALA A 4 5.06 13.67 -16.06
CA ALA A 4 3.98 12.78 -16.48
C ALA A 4 4.04 11.47 -15.70
N PRO A 5 2.90 10.80 -15.43
CA PRO A 5 2.89 9.50 -14.77
C PRO A 5 3.57 8.46 -15.67
N SER A 6 4.63 7.84 -15.17
CA SER A 6 5.37 6.80 -15.91
C SER A 6 5.04 5.39 -15.43
N LEU A 7 4.96 5.19 -14.13
CA LEU A 7 4.70 3.91 -13.47
C LEU A 7 3.46 4.01 -12.57
N GLY A 8 2.90 2.88 -12.19
CA GLY A 8 1.85 2.80 -11.18
C GLY A 8 2.38 2.97 -9.76
N THR A 9 1.59 2.53 -8.78
CA THR A 9 1.98 2.53 -7.35
C THR A 9 3.00 1.46 -7.00
N SER A 10 3.20 0.48 -7.90
CA SER A 10 4.20 -0.60 -7.84
C SER A 10 4.47 -1.10 -6.41
N PRO A 11 3.49 -1.75 -5.76
CA PRO A 11 3.60 -2.15 -4.36
C PRO A 11 4.61 -3.27 -4.16
N ILE A 12 5.19 -3.31 -2.96
CA ILE A 12 6.00 -4.44 -2.47
C ILE A 12 5.44 -4.93 -1.15
N ALA A 13 5.36 -6.26 -1.00
CA ALA A 13 5.12 -6.92 0.26
C ALA A 13 6.29 -7.85 0.59
N ILE A 14 6.79 -7.76 1.82
CA ILE A 14 7.85 -8.63 2.35
C ILE A 14 7.38 -9.15 3.70
N ALA A 15 7.38 -10.46 3.88
CA ALA A 15 7.09 -11.11 5.15
C ALA A 15 8.29 -11.91 5.63
N VAL A 16 8.62 -11.76 6.91
CA VAL A 16 9.73 -12.44 7.56
C VAL A 16 9.19 -13.17 8.80
N PRO A 17 9.43 -14.48 8.95
CA PRO A 17 8.98 -15.21 10.12
C PRO A 17 9.60 -14.65 11.41
N SER A 18 8.81 -14.57 12.47
CA SER A 18 9.18 -14.21 13.83
C SER A 18 8.49 -15.15 14.82
N GLY A 19 8.85 -15.13 16.11
CA GLY A 19 8.30 -16.04 17.10
C GLY A 19 6.78 -15.99 17.25
N ASP A 20 6.20 -14.81 17.14
CA ASP A 20 4.75 -14.57 17.28
C ASP A 20 4.01 -14.50 15.92
N GLY A 21 4.65 -14.95 14.81
CA GLY A 21 4.03 -14.92 13.49
C GLY A 21 4.95 -14.39 12.41
N ALA A 22 4.74 -13.17 11.93
CA ALA A 22 5.57 -12.55 10.91
C ALA A 22 5.65 -11.02 11.07
N VAL A 23 6.82 -10.46 10.78
CA VAL A 23 6.96 -9.02 10.49
C VAL A 23 6.62 -8.81 9.03
N VAL A 24 5.63 -7.97 8.73
CA VAL A 24 5.10 -7.79 7.37
C VAL A 24 5.22 -6.33 6.95
N LEU A 25 6.05 -6.07 5.95
CA LEU A 25 6.03 -4.81 5.21
C LEU A 25 5.08 -4.95 4.02
N ASP A 26 4.11 -4.06 3.90
CA ASP A 26 3.22 -3.95 2.72
C ASP A 26 3.05 -2.46 2.41
N MET A 27 3.61 -2.02 1.29
CA MET A 27 3.61 -0.60 0.94
C MET A 27 3.67 -0.36 -0.56
N ALA A 28 3.10 0.76 -1.00
CA ALA A 28 3.33 1.31 -2.33
C ALA A 28 4.73 1.93 -2.43
N THR A 29 5.28 2.04 -3.64
CA THR A 29 6.48 2.86 -3.92
C THR A 29 6.14 4.32 -4.20
N SER A 30 4.87 4.69 -4.19
CA SER A 30 4.38 6.07 -4.17
C SER A 30 4.31 6.62 -2.74
N ALA A 31 4.36 7.95 -2.61
CA ALA A 31 4.27 8.63 -1.31
C ALA A 31 2.94 8.38 -0.60
N ILE A 32 1.86 8.28 -1.36
CA ILE A 32 0.52 7.92 -0.89
C ILE A 32 -0.11 6.91 -1.87
N SER A 33 -1.18 6.23 -1.42
CA SER A 33 -1.96 5.34 -2.28
C SER A 33 -3.09 6.09 -3.01
N ASN A 34 -3.63 5.50 -4.07
CA ASN A 34 -4.85 5.99 -4.71
C ASN A 34 -6.03 5.99 -3.72
N GLY A 35 -6.10 5.01 -2.81
CA GLY A 35 -7.10 4.96 -1.75
C GLY A 35 -7.04 6.18 -0.82
N THR A 36 -5.85 6.71 -0.55
CA THR A 36 -5.68 7.95 0.24
C THR A 36 -6.32 9.14 -0.47
N ILE A 37 -6.16 9.26 -1.80
CA ILE A 37 -6.80 10.33 -2.58
C ILE A 37 -8.33 10.19 -2.53
N LEU A 38 -8.85 8.97 -2.75
CA LEU A 38 -10.29 8.73 -2.72
C LEU A 38 -10.89 9.04 -1.34
N GLN A 39 -10.22 8.63 -0.27
CA GLN A 39 -10.63 8.94 1.09
C GLN A 39 -10.60 10.45 1.37
N ALA A 40 -9.55 11.14 0.95
CA ALA A 40 -9.45 12.59 1.11
C ALA A 40 -10.57 13.34 0.36
N ARG A 41 -10.90 12.90 -0.87
CA ARG A 41 -12.06 13.41 -1.63
C ARG A 41 -13.38 13.20 -0.89
N ALA A 42 -13.57 12.04 -0.29
CA ALA A 42 -14.80 11.70 0.43
C ALA A 42 -14.97 12.46 1.75
N THR A 43 -13.86 12.79 2.41
CA THR A 43 -13.85 13.45 3.73
C THR A 43 -13.58 14.95 3.68
N GLY A 44 -13.20 15.50 2.52
CA GLY A 44 -12.79 16.90 2.38
C GLY A 44 -11.41 17.20 2.99
N ALA A 45 -10.60 16.17 3.29
CA ALA A 45 -9.26 16.33 3.86
C ALA A 45 -8.25 16.70 2.77
N SER A 46 -7.21 17.47 3.15
CA SER A 46 -6.09 17.74 2.27
C SER A 46 -5.13 16.56 2.21
N LEU A 47 -4.43 16.42 1.08
CA LEU A 47 -3.33 15.47 0.93
C LEU A 47 -2.06 15.95 1.63
N PRO A 48 -1.16 15.05 2.04
CA PRO A 48 0.15 15.43 2.54
C PRO A 48 0.94 16.25 1.50
N PRO A 49 1.73 17.24 1.92
CA PRO A 49 2.63 17.95 1.01
C PRO A 49 3.57 16.98 0.28
N ASN A 50 3.95 17.35 -0.94
CA ASN A 50 4.88 16.57 -1.76
C ASN A 50 4.45 15.10 -2.03
N SER A 51 3.14 14.86 -2.11
CA SER A 51 2.58 13.52 -2.36
C SER A 51 1.92 13.37 -3.72
N ALA A 52 1.47 14.47 -4.34
CA ALA A 52 0.78 14.44 -5.63
C ALA A 52 1.07 15.71 -6.46
N LEU A 53 0.85 15.57 -7.78
CA LEU A 53 0.85 16.67 -8.73
C LEU A 53 -0.50 16.73 -9.45
N THR A 54 -0.82 17.91 -9.99
CA THR A 54 -1.92 18.10 -10.93
C THR A 54 -1.59 17.46 -12.30
N LYS A 55 -2.53 17.48 -13.21
CA LYS A 55 -2.34 17.03 -14.60
C LYS A 55 -1.23 17.80 -15.33
N GLU A 56 -1.06 19.08 -14.98
CA GLU A 56 -0.04 19.96 -15.55
C GLU A 56 1.35 19.75 -14.93
N GLY A 57 1.44 18.91 -13.88
CA GLY A 57 2.69 18.59 -13.19
C GLY A 57 3.04 19.53 -12.04
N GLU A 58 2.08 20.33 -11.56
CA GLU A 58 2.27 21.24 -10.43
C GLU A 58 1.95 20.54 -9.10
N PRO A 59 2.72 20.79 -8.02
CA PRO A 59 2.44 20.25 -6.70
C PRO A 59 1.04 20.63 -6.20
N THR A 60 0.32 19.66 -5.63
CA THR A 60 -1.00 19.90 -5.04
C THR A 60 -1.22 19.12 -3.75
N THR A 61 -1.99 19.74 -2.83
CA THR A 61 -2.57 19.09 -1.64
C THR A 61 -4.08 18.94 -1.78
N ASP A 62 -4.67 19.45 -2.85
CA ASP A 62 -6.08 19.30 -3.17
C ASP A 62 -6.32 17.91 -3.79
N PRO A 63 -7.10 17.02 -3.13
CA PRO A 63 -7.38 15.70 -3.68
C PRO A 63 -8.20 15.74 -4.97
N SER A 64 -8.97 16.81 -5.24
CA SER A 64 -9.76 16.94 -6.47
C SER A 64 -8.88 17.16 -7.69
N CYS A 65 -7.73 17.82 -7.54
CA CYS A 65 -6.76 18.14 -8.58
C CYS A 65 -5.62 17.12 -8.68
N ALA A 66 -5.54 16.15 -7.76
CA ALA A 66 -4.46 15.16 -7.72
C ALA A 66 -4.64 14.11 -8.83
N GLU A 67 -3.69 14.09 -9.76
CA GLU A 67 -3.67 13.20 -10.94
C GLU A 67 -2.44 12.29 -10.97
N ILE A 68 -1.30 12.78 -10.49
CA ILE A 68 0.00 12.11 -10.56
C ILE A 68 0.52 11.90 -9.14
N LEU A 69 0.68 10.65 -8.74
CA LEU A 69 1.31 10.31 -7.47
C LEU A 69 2.82 10.52 -7.53
N LEU A 70 3.38 11.16 -6.51
CA LEU A 70 4.82 11.27 -6.37
C LEU A 70 5.41 9.98 -5.79
N PRO A 71 6.63 9.60 -6.20
CA PRO A 71 7.29 8.44 -5.64
C PRO A 71 7.78 8.69 -4.21
N LEU A 72 7.75 7.66 -3.38
CA LEU A 72 8.26 7.67 -2.01
C LEU A 72 9.74 8.08 -1.98
N GLY A 73 10.09 9.13 -1.25
CA GLY A 73 11.47 9.62 -1.18
C GLY A 73 12.06 10.01 -2.55
N GLY A 74 11.21 10.41 -3.50
CA GLY A 74 11.63 10.90 -4.81
C GLY A 74 12.35 9.82 -5.65
N PRO A 75 13.65 10.02 -5.99
CA PRO A 75 14.39 9.08 -6.82
C PRO A 75 14.45 7.64 -6.28
N LYS A 76 14.39 7.46 -4.95
CA LYS A 76 14.44 6.14 -4.32
C LYS A 76 13.20 5.31 -4.65
N GLY A 77 12.00 5.86 -4.44
CA GLY A 77 10.74 5.19 -4.79
C GLY A 77 10.58 5.02 -6.29
N SER A 78 11.03 5.98 -7.10
CA SER A 78 11.03 5.86 -8.55
C SER A 78 11.92 4.72 -9.04
N GLY A 79 13.11 4.57 -8.46
CA GLY A 79 14.03 3.47 -8.76
C GLY A 79 13.45 2.11 -8.38
N LEU A 80 12.86 1.99 -7.19
CA LEU A 80 12.19 0.76 -6.75
C LEU A 80 11.03 0.39 -7.69
N GLY A 81 10.14 1.33 -8.01
CA GLY A 81 9.02 1.08 -8.92
C GLY A 81 9.48 0.62 -10.31
N PHE A 82 10.56 1.21 -10.83
CA PHE A 82 11.16 0.79 -12.09
C PHE A 82 11.68 -0.66 -12.02
N MET A 83 12.41 -1.02 -10.97
CA MET A 83 12.91 -2.39 -10.80
C MET A 83 11.80 -3.41 -10.61
N PHE A 84 10.70 -3.05 -9.93
CA PHE A 84 9.54 -3.93 -9.80
C PHE A 84 8.84 -4.15 -11.13
N GLU A 85 8.75 -3.12 -11.98
CA GLU A 85 8.23 -3.28 -13.35
C GLU A 85 9.12 -4.20 -14.19
N MET A 86 10.45 -4.10 -14.06
CA MET A 86 11.40 -5.01 -14.73
C MET A 86 11.20 -6.47 -14.29
N LEU A 87 10.99 -6.72 -13.00
CA LEU A 87 10.82 -8.07 -12.47
C LEU A 87 9.41 -8.63 -12.73
N ALA A 88 8.37 -7.81 -12.53
CA ALA A 88 7.00 -8.30 -12.65
C ALA A 88 6.49 -8.34 -14.09
N SER A 89 6.97 -7.46 -14.95
CA SER A 89 6.46 -7.34 -16.33
C SER A 89 7.49 -7.79 -17.36
N VAL A 90 8.69 -7.18 -17.37
CA VAL A 90 9.68 -7.43 -18.43
C VAL A 90 10.23 -8.86 -18.35
N LEU A 91 10.63 -9.31 -17.16
CA LEU A 91 11.15 -10.67 -16.95
C LEU A 91 10.11 -11.74 -17.30
N ALA A 92 8.84 -11.49 -17.00
CA ALA A 92 7.74 -12.41 -17.28
C ALA A 92 7.20 -12.32 -18.73
N ALA A 93 7.77 -11.48 -19.59
CA ALA A 93 7.25 -11.16 -20.92
C ALA A 93 5.77 -10.71 -20.90
N ALA A 94 5.34 -10.10 -19.80
CA ALA A 94 3.98 -9.63 -19.56
C ALA A 94 3.81 -8.17 -20.02
N PRO A 95 2.57 -7.67 -20.21
CA PRO A 95 2.33 -6.29 -20.61
C PRO A 95 2.92 -5.29 -19.62
N ILE A 96 3.73 -4.37 -20.12
CA ILE A 96 4.36 -3.32 -19.31
C ILE A 96 3.34 -2.22 -19.01
N GLN A 97 3.15 -1.88 -17.75
CA GLN A 97 2.16 -0.89 -17.29
C GLN A 97 2.63 0.57 -17.45
N ALA A 98 3.84 0.79 -17.95
CA ALA A 98 4.38 2.13 -18.11
C ALA A 98 3.59 2.95 -19.15
N ARG A 99 2.97 4.03 -18.70
CA ARG A 99 2.22 4.96 -19.57
C ARG A 99 3.11 5.59 -20.65
N ALA A 100 4.40 5.69 -20.40
CA ALA A 100 5.39 6.24 -21.35
C ALA A 100 5.53 5.42 -22.64
N LEU A 101 5.09 4.15 -22.65
CA LEU A 101 5.17 3.28 -23.83
C LEU A 101 3.98 3.44 -24.82
N GLY A 102 3.10 4.38 -24.56
CA GLY A 102 1.96 4.72 -25.42
C GLY A 102 0.72 3.85 -25.22
N PRO A 103 -0.41 4.26 -25.85
CA PRO A 103 -1.73 3.66 -25.59
C PRO A 103 -1.85 2.22 -26.11
N GLU A 104 -1.12 1.84 -27.15
CA GLU A 104 -1.21 0.51 -27.74
C GLU A 104 -0.76 -0.61 -26.79
N ARG A 105 0.23 -0.33 -25.91
CA ARG A 105 0.71 -1.30 -24.93
C ARG A 105 -0.13 -1.36 -23.66
N ARG A 106 -1.13 -0.48 -23.50
CA ARG A 106 -2.07 -0.43 -22.37
C ARG A 106 -3.38 -1.19 -22.58
N LYS A 107 -3.51 -1.96 -23.65
CA LYS A 107 -4.80 -2.63 -24.03
C LYS A 107 -5.30 -3.68 -23.01
N SER A 108 -4.49 -4.06 -22.02
CA SER A 108 -4.94 -4.96 -20.96
C SER A 108 -4.90 -4.26 -19.60
N LEU A 109 -5.98 -4.40 -18.83
CA LEU A 109 -6.02 -4.08 -17.39
C LEU A 109 -5.31 -5.15 -16.56
N SER A 110 -4.26 -5.79 -17.09
CA SER A 110 -3.53 -6.81 -16.38
C SER A 110 -2.64 -6.19 -15.30
N GLN A 111 -2.64 -6.81 -14.13
CA GLN A 111 -1.66 -6.55 -13.09
C GLN A 111 -0.68 -7.71 -13.07
N ASN A 112 0.61 -7.42 -13.14
CA ASN A 112 1.65 -8.42 -13.13
C ASN A 112 2.23 -8.51 -11.72
N ILE A 113 2.59 -9.72 -11.30
CA ILE A 113 3.11 -10.01 -9.96
C ILE A 113 4.36 -10.88 -10.11
N ALA A 114 5.43 -10.54 -9.38
CA ALA A 114 6.55 -11.43 -9.14
C ALA A 114 6.48 -11.90 -7.67
N ILE A 115 6.61 -13.20 -7.43
CA ILE A 115 6.62 -13.78 -6.09
C ILE A 115 7.95 -14.51 -5.91
N LEU A 116 8.66 -14.18 -4.81
CA LEU A 116 9.89 -14.84 -4.39
C LEU A 116 9.67 -15.46 -3.01
N ALA A 117 9.90 -16.76 -2.88
CA ALA A 117 9.97 -17.44 -1.60
C ALA A 117 11.41 -17.88 -1.32
N VAL A 118 11.90 -17.58 -0.12
CA VAL A 118 13.25 -17.95 0.34
C VAL A 118 13.10 -18.97 1.46
N ASP A 119 13.68 -20.17 1.26
CA ASP A 119 13.75 -21.17 2.31
C ASP A 119 14.83 -20.80 3.32
N VAL A 120 14.42 -20.38 4.51
CA VAL A 120 15.32 -20.02 5.60
C VAL A 120 16.19 -21.20 6.01
N ALA A 121 15.66 -22.43 5.95
CA ALA A 121 16.39 -23.63 6.35
C ALA A 121 17.62 -23.91 5.48
N ALA A 122 17.63 -23.42 4.23
CA ALA A 122 18.79 -23.52 3.35
C ALA A 122 19.99 -22.65 3.80
N PHE A 123 19.77 -21.68 4.70
CA PHE A 123 20.81 -20.76 5.19
C PHE A 123 21.18 -21.04 6.65
N ARG A 124 20.17 -21.29 7.51
CA ARG A 124 20.35 -21.49 8.95
C ARG A 124 19.11 -22.14 9.58
N PRO A 125 19.20 -22.66 10.83
CA PRO A 125 18.02 -23.17 11.53
C PRO A 125 16.93 -22.11 11.68
N VAL A 126 15.68 -22.46 11.35
CA VAL A 126 14.54 -21.53 11.36
C VAL A 126 14.31 -20.93 12.75
N ALA A 127 14.45 -21.73 13.82
CA ALA A 127 14.30 -21.26 15.19
C ALA A 127 15.34 -20.17 15.57
N ASP A 128 16.57 -20.33 15.10
CA ASP A 128 17.62 -19.33 15.32
C ASP A 128 17.34 -18.03 14.56
N PHE A 129 16.83 -18.15 13.33
CA PHE A 129 16.42 -17.02 12.55
C PHE A 129 15.27 -16.25 13.23
N ALA A 130 14.22 -16.94 13.67
CA ALA A 130 13.07 -16.31 14.33
C ALA A 130 13.50 -15.61 15.64
N ARG A 131 14.32 -16.26 16.47
CA ARG A 131 14.88 -15.66 17.69
C ARG A 131 15.65 -14.37 17.40
N ASP A 132 16.50 -14.35 16.38
CA ASP A 132 17.31 -13.18 16.03
C ASP A 132 16.42 -12.08 15.42
N ALA A 133 15.38 -12.43 14.66
CA ALA A 133 14.38 -11.48 14.17
C ALA A 133 13.63 -10.81 15.34
N ASP A 134 13.22 -11.59 16.35
CA ASP A 134 12.56 -11.06 17.55
C ASP A 134 13.52 -10.18 18.38
N ALA A 135 14.79 -10.56 18.50
CA ALA A 135 15.79 -9.74 19.18
C ALA A 135 16.00 -8.39 18.46
N LEU A 136 16.07 -8.38 17.14
CA LEU A 136 16.16 -7.15 16.34
C LEU A 136 14.91 -6.28 16.53
N ALA A 137 13.73 -6.88 16.52
CA ALA A 137 12.46 -6.20 16.74
C ALA A 137 12.42 -5.54 18.12
N ALA A 138 12.79 -6.27 19.18
CA ALA A 138 12.84 -5.76 20.54
C ALA A 138 13.87 -4.63 20.69
N ALA A 139 15.07 -4.80 20.16
CA ALA A 139 16.11 -3.77 20.18
C ALA A 139 15.64 -2.48 19.48
N SER A 140 15.00 -2.62 18.33
CA SER A 140 14.46 -1.45 17.59
C SER A 140 13.40 -0.70 18.40
N LYS A 141 12.53 -1.43 19.10
CA LYS A 141 11.46 -0.83 19.92
C LYS A 141 11.96 -0.22 21.23
N SER A 142 13.14 -0.59 21.71
CA SER A 142 13.76 -0.03 22.91
C SER A 142 14.49 1.29 22.69
N LEU A 143 14.63 1.73 21.43
CA LEU A 143 15.31 2.98 21.13
C LEU A 143 14.51 4.20 21.63
N PRO A 144 15.18 5.33 21.97
CA PRO A 144 14.50 6.57 22.32
C PRO A 144 13.61 7.05 21.17
N HIS A 145 12.41 7.52 21.52
CA HIS A 145 11.47 8.07 20.53
C HIS A 145 11.89 9.48 20.10
N GLN A 146 11.67 9.79 18.84
CA GLN A 146 11.76 11.18 18.37
C GLN A 146 10.64 12.00 19.03
N GLN A 147 10.90 13.27 19.28
CA GLN A 147 9.90 14.20 19.82
C GLN A 147 8.62 14.21 18.94
N GLY A 148 7.46 14.09 19.56
CA GLY A 148 6.16 13.98 18.89
C GLY A 148 5.71 12.57 18.57
N PHE A 149 6.52 11.55 18.87
CA PHE A 149 6.14 10.13 18.71
C PHE A 149 6.11 9.45 20.08
N ASN A 150 5.06 8.64 20.30
CA ASN A 150 4.86 7.93 21.57
C ASN A 150 5.39 6.48 21.53
N GLU A 151 5.67 5.95 20.35
CA GLU A 151 6.15 4.56 20.17
C GLU A 151 6.90 4.40 18.85
N ILE A 152 7.79 3.41 18.79
CA ILE A 152 8.38 2.88 17.57
C ILE A 152 7.53 1.70 17.12
N ARG A 153 7.03 1.73 15.89
CA ARG A 153 6.24 0.67 15.28
C ARG A 153 7.05 -0.12 14.26
N LEU A 154 6.97 -1.41 14.37
CA LEU A 154 7.50 -2.31 13.34
C LEU A 154 6.55 -2.38 12.13
N PRO A 155 7.06 -2.78 10.96
CA PRO A 155 6.22 -3.04 9.79
C PRO A 155 5.10 -4.04 10.13
N GLY A 156 3.85 -3.71 9.73
CA GLY A 156 2.67 -4.53 9.96
C GLY A 156 1.94 -4.29 11.29
N GLU A 157 2.58 -3.78 12.35
CA GLU A 157 1.94 -3.64 13.68
C GLU A 157 0.68 -2.78 13.66
N ARG A 158 0.66 -1.68 12.89
CA ARG A 158 -0.53 -0.83 12.77
C ARG A 158 -1.70 -1.61 12.16
N ALA A 159 -1.44 -2.38 11.12
CA ALA A 159 -2.45 -3.19 10.44
C ALA A 159 -2.99 -4.27 11.38
N ALA A 160 -2.13 -5.01 12.07
CA ALA A 160 -2.51 -6.05 13.04
C ALA A 160 -3.36 -5.49 14.19
N ARG A 161 -2.99 -4.34 14.76
CA ARG A 161 -3.80 -3.67 15.80
C ARG A 161 -5.16 -3.24 15.28
N THR A 162 -5.19 -2.67 14.07
CA THR A 162 -6.46 -2.26 13.45
C THR A 162 -7.35 -3.46 13.17
N GLU A 163 -6.80 -4.56 12.69
CA GLU A 163 -7.52 -5.80 12.48
C GLU A 163 -8.11 -6.33 13.80
N ALA A 164 -7.30 -6.41 14.86
CA ALA A 164 -7.75 -6.88 16.17
C ALA A 164 -8.91 -6.04 16.74
N VAL A 165 -8.88 -4.72 16.55
CA VAL A 165 -9.97 -3.82 16.94
C VAL A 165 -11.20 -4.08 16.09
N ARG A 166 -11.06 -4.10 14.76
CA ARG A 166 -12.19 -4.25 13.82
C ARG A 166 -12.84 -5.62 13.88
N ARG A 167 -12.11 -6.66 14.23
CA ARG A 167 -12.70 -7.99 14.50
C ARG A 167 -13.67 -7.97 15.69
N LYS A 168 -13.47 -7.07 16.65
CA LYS A 168 -14.33 -6.93 17.83
C LYS A 168 -15.46 -5.93 17.65
N SER A 169 -15.18 -4.79 17.06
CA SER A 169 -16.08 -3.65 16.96
C SER A 169 -16.74 -3.45 15.58
N GLY A 170 -16.37 -4.26 14.60
CA GLY A 170 -16.79 -4.10 13.21
C GLY A 170 -15.93 -3.10 12.44
N ILE A 171 -16.13 -3.08 11.12
CA ILE A 171 -15.43 -2.18 10.20
C ILE A 171 -16.27 -0.91 10.03
N PRO A 172 -15.76 0.29 10.38
CA PRO A 172 -16.49 1.52 10.17
C PRO A 172 -16.60 1.83 8.68
N ILE A 173 -17.83 1.94 8.18
CA ILE A 173 -18.12 2.30 6.79
C ILE A 173 -18.69 3.71 6.78
N PRO A 174 -18.09 4.69 6.06
CA PRO A 174 -18.66 6.01 5.92
C PRO A 174 -20.08 5.96 5.32
N ARG A 175 -20.98 6.81 5.83
CA ARG A 175 -22.41 6.79 5.44
C ARG A 175 -22.62 6.86 3.92
N LYS A 176 -21.91 7.73 3.23
CA LYS A 176 -22.00 7.86 1.76
C LYS A 176 -21.62 6.56 1.05
N LEU A 177 -20.51 5.93 1.45
CA LEU A 177 -20.09 4.64 0.89
C LEU A 177 -21.11 3.55 1.19
N TRP A 178 -21.70 3.56 2.39
CA TRP A 178 -22.75 2.61 2.74
C TRP A 178 -24.00 2.75 1.85
N GLU A 179 -24.43 3.98 1.58
CA GLU A 179 -25.56 4.26 0.67
C GLU A 179 -25.27 3.76 -0.75
N GLU A 180 -24.05 3.95 -1.26
CA GLU A 180 -23.60 3.44 -2.57
C GLU A 180 -23.58 1.90 -2.60
N LEU A 181 -23.04 1.25 -1.57
CA LEU A 181 -23.02 -0.22 -1.46
C LEU A 181 -24.42 -0.81 -1.39
N ARG A 182 -25.32 -0.16 -0.66
CA ARG A 182 -26.73 -0.58 -0.55
C ARG A 182 -27.44 -0.50 -1.90
N ALA A 183 -27.31 0.61 -2.60
CA ALA A 183 -27.87 0.78 -3.95
C ALA A 183 -27.32 -0.27 -4.94
N MET A 184 -26.03 -0.57 -4.86
CA MET A 184 -25.40 -1.61 -5.69
C MET A 184 -25.94 -3.01 -5.34
N ALA A 185 -26.13 -3.33 -4.08
CA ALA A 185 -26.69 -4.61 -3.65
C ALA A 185 -28.15 -4.77 -4.14
N GLU A 186 -28.96 -3.74 -3.99
CA GLU A 186 -30.34 -3.70 -4.48
C GLU A 186 -30.41 -3.90 -6.00
N ALA A 187 -29.56 -3.20 -6.77
CA ALA A 187 -29.50 -3.33 -8.22
C ALA A 187 -29.10 -4.73 -8.72
N ASN A 188 -28.38 -5.51 -7.90
CA ASN A 188 -27.95 -6.87 -8.19
C ASN A 188 -28.76 -7.95 -7.46
N ALA A 189 -29.88 -7.59 -6.83
CA ALA A 189 -30.71 -8.49 -6.03
C ALA A 189 -29.93 -9.27 -4.95
N LEU A 190 -28.91 -8.63 -4.34
CA LEU A 190 -28.13 -9.20 -3.25
C LEU A 190 -28.76 -8.86 -1.89
N GLN A 191 -28.81 -9.87 -1.02
CA GLN A 191 -29.28 -9.67 0.34
C GLN A 191 -28.19 -9.06 1.22
N LEU A 192 -28.52 -7.96 1.87
CA LEU A 192 -27.61 -7.30 2.82
C LEU A 192 -27.51 -8.11 4.12
N PRO A 193 -26.32 -8.14 4.78
CA PRO A 193 -26.19 -8.77 6.10
C PRO A 193 -27.11 -8.13 7.13
N SER A 194 -27.81 -8.93 7.93
CA SER A 194 -28.75 -8.48 8.97
C SER A 194 -28.09 -7.75 10.16
N SER A 195 -26.77 -7.84 10.29
CA SER A 195 -26.00 -7.26 11.41
C SER A 195 -25.57 -5.80 11.22
N LEU A 196 -26.08 -5.11 10.19
CA LEU A 196 -25.74 -3.72 9.87
C LEU A 196 -26.81 -2.73 10.38
N SER A 197 -27.46 -3.04 11.49
CA SER A 197 -28.30 -2.13 12.25
C SER A 197 -27.48 -1.40 13.31
N GLY A 198 -27.17 -0.15 13.07
CA GLY A 198 -26.50 0.72 14.02
C GLY A 198 -26.49 2.15 13.55
#